data_03c10f0821153966a37fba433c9a11fa
#
_entry.id   03c10f0821153966a37fba433c9a11fa
#
_cell.length_a   1.000
_cell.length_b   1.000
_cell.length_c   1.000
_cell.angle_alpha   90.00
_cell.angle_beta   90.00
_cell.angle_gamma   90.00
#
_symmetry.space_group_name_H-M   'P 1'
#
loop_
_entity.id
_entity.type
_entity.pdbx_description
1 polymer ?
#
loop_
_entity_poly.entity_id
_entity_poly.type
_entity_poly.pdbx_seq_one_letter_code
_entity_poly.pdbx_strand_id
1 'polypeptide(L)' 'TRKGLDLKQREMITFCFILAQGGCENQLTAHIQGNLNVGNDKEFLLKVLTQCLPYIGYPRSLNALACIKKVCDK' A
#
# COMPACT_ATOMS: atom_id res chain seq x y z
N THR A 1 8.33 -14.94 11.84
CA THR A 1 7.98 -14.76 10.45
C THR A 1 8.06 -16.06 9.67
N ARG A 2 7.31 -16.13 8.62
CA ARG A 2 7.34 -17.28 7.77
C ARG A 2 8.62 -17.31 6.97
N LYS A 3 9.04 -18.51 6.68
CA LYS A 3 10.20 -18.74 5.86
C LYS A 3 10.00 -18.11 4.48
N GLY A 4 10.98 -17.37 4.01
CA GLY A 4 10.96 -16.80 2.68
C GLY A 4 10.33 -15.43 2.55
N LEU A 5 9.68 -14.94 3.62
CA LEU A 5 9.07 -13.62 3.59
C LEU A 5 9.56 -12.82 4.79
N ASP A 6 10.17 -11.67 4.53
CA ASP A 6 10.54 -10.75 5.59
C ASP A 6 9.38 -9.80 5.90
N LEU A 7 9.56 -8.96 6.90
CA LEU A 7 8.51 -8.06 7.34
C LEU A 7 8.13 -7.05 6.26
N LYS A 8 9.11 -6.55 5.51
CA LYS A 8 8.84 -5.61 4.41
C LYS A 8 7.97 -6.24 3.34
N GLN A 9 8.26 -7.48 2.98
CA GLN A 9 7.48 -8.19 1.97
C GLN A 9 6.06 -8.46 2.44
N ARG A 10 5.91 -8.83 3.70
CA ARG A 10 4.59 -9.09 4.28
C ARG A 10 3.74 -7.83 4.30
N GLU A 11 4.33 -6.69 4.67
CA GLU A 11 3.60 -5.44 4.69
C GLU A 11 3.22 -4.99 3.28
N MET A 12 4.09 -5.19 2.32
CA MET A 12 3.81 -4.88 0.92
C MET A 12 2.64 -5.72 0.40
N ILE A 13 2.65 -7.01 0.70
CA ILE A 13 1.59 -7.92 0.26
C ILE A 13 0.25 -7.53 0.89
N THR A 14 0.24 -7.21 2.18
CA THR A 14 -0.97 -6.78 2.87
C THR A 14 -1.52 -5.49 2.25
N PHE A 15 -0.64 -4.54 1.95
CA PHE A 15 -1.02 -3.31 1.27
C PHE A 15 -1.71 -3.63 -0.07
N CYS A 16 -1.14 -4.54 -0.85
CA CYS A 16 -1.72 -4.92 -2.14
C CYS A 16 -3.10 -5.54 -2.00
N PHE A 17 -3.30 -6.40 -1.01
CA PHE A 17 -4.60 -7.02 -0.78
C PHE A 17 -5.67 -5.98 -0.45
N ILE A 18 -5.34 -5.06 0.44
CA ILE A 18 -6.30 -4.04 0.86
C ILE A 18 -6.59 -3.10 -0.30
N LEU A 19 -5.57 -2.77 -1.07
CA LEU A 19 -5.68 -1.94 -2.26
C LEU A 19 -6.66 -2.56 -3.27
N ALA A 20 -6.51 -3.85 -3.53
CA ALA A 20 -7.34 -4.54 -4.49
C ALA A 20 -8.79 -4.66 -4.03
N GLN A 21 -9.00 -4.79 -2.73
CA GLN A 21 -10.33 -4.92 -2.16
C GLN A 21 -11.15 -3.65 -2.30
N GLY A 22 -10.51 -2.50 -2.12
CA GLY A 22 -11.19 -1.21 -2.19
C GLY A 22 -12.08 -0.94 -1.00
N GLY A 23 -12.48 0.30 -0.81
CA GLY A 23 -13.43 0.67 0.22
C GLY A 23 -12.93 0.57 1.65
N CYS A 24 -11.66 0.35 1.86
CA CYS A 24 -11.06 0.14 3.18
C CYS A 24 -10.04 1.22 3.49
N GLU A 25 -10.46 2.49 3.39
CA GLU A 25 -9.53 3.62 3.50
C GLU A 25 -8.81 3.68 4.83
N ASN A 26 -9.50 3.44 5.94
CA ASN A 26 -8.86 3.47 7.25
C ASN A 26 -7.81 2.38 7.40
N GLN A 27 -8.12 1.18 6.94
CA GLN A 27 -7.17 0.08 6.96
C GLN A 27 -6.01 0.33 6.02
N LEU A 28 -6.30 0.88 4.84
CA LEU A 28 -5.27 1.20 3.87
C LEU A 28 -4.29 2.22 4.44
N THR A 29 -4.80 3.26 5.09
CA THR A 29 -3.96 4.28 5.72
C THR A 29 -3.08 3.67 6.80
N ALA A 30 -3.64 2.79 7.63
CA ALA A 30 -2.87 2.14 8.69
C ALA A 30 -1.76 1.26 8.12
N HIS A 31 -2.04 0.55 7.04
CA HIS A 31 -1.02 -0.32 6.44
C HIS A 31 0.01 0.43 5.63
N ILE A 32 -0.34 1.61 5.10
CA ILE A 32 0.65 2.50 4.51
C ILE A 32 1.66 2.90 5.59
N GLN A 33 1.15 3.30 6.77
CA GLN A 33 2.04 3.65 7.87
C GLN A 33 2.89 2.46 8.29
N GLY A 34 2.31 1.24 8.31
CA GLY A 34 3.06 0.04 8.61
C GLY A 34 4.21 -0.20 7.63
N ASN A 35 3.95 0.04 6.33
CA ASN A 35 4.99 -0.08 5.32
C ASN A 35 6.11 0.93 5.57
N LEU A 36 5.77 2.16 5.90
CA LEU A 36 6.78 3.17 6.19
C LEU A 36 7.63 2.76 7.40
N ASN A 37 6.98 2.20 8.40
CA ASN A 37 7.66 1.80 9.64
C ASN A 37 8.70 0.70 9.42
N VAL A 38 8.50 -0.15 8.42
CA VAL A 38 9.47 -1.22 8.11
C VAL A 38 10.43 -0.83 6.99
N GLY A 39 10.40 0.41 6.54
CA GLY A 39 11.36 0.92 5.57
C GLY A 39 10.89 0.91 4.12
N ASN A 40 9.64 0.58 3.86
CA ASN A 40 9.05 0.70 2.52
C ASN A 40 8.56 2.15 2.38
N ASP A 41 9.30 2.97 1.64
CA ASP A 41 9.03 4.39 1.58
C ASP A 41 7.92 4.75 0.57
N LYS A 42 7.61 6.04 0.50
CA LYS A 42 6.57 6.56 -0.39
C LYS A 42 6.84 6.18 -1.85
N GLU A 43 8.08 6.30 -2.28
CA GLU A 43 8.45 6.00 -3.66
C GLU A 43 8.20 4.53 -3.98
N PHE A 44 8.53 3.65 -3.04
CA PHE A 44 8.28 2.22 -3.19
C PHE A 44 6.79 1.94 -3.31
N LEU A 45 5.98 2.56 -2.44
CA LEU A 45 4.53 2.37 -2.45
C LEU A 45 3.90 2.86 -3.75
N LEU A 46 4.39 3.97 -4.29
CA LEU A 46 3.91 4.48 -5.56
C LEU A 46 4.23 3.53 -6.70
N LYS A 47 5.40 2.91 -6.67
CA LYS A 47 5.78 1.90 -7.66
C LYS A 47 4.87 0.68 -7.57
N VAL A 48 4.58 0.22 -6.36
CA VAL A 48 3.67 -0.91 -6.15
C VAL A 48 2.28 -0.57 -6.67
N LEU A 49 1.79 0.62 -6.37
CA LEU A 49 0.48 1.06 -6.84
C LEU A 49 0.42 1.06 -8.36
N THR A 50 1.46 1.55 -9.01
CA THR A 50 1.52 1.57 -10.47
C THR A 50 1.44 0.16 -11.05
N GLN A 51 2.12 -0.80 -10.44
CA GLN A 51 2.07 -2.18 -10.88
C GLN A 51 0.69 -2.81 -10.71
N CYS A 52 -0.05 -2.38 -9.70
CA CYS A 52 -1.39 -2.90 -9.43
C CYS A 52 -2.47 -2.26 -10.29
N LEU A 53 -2.20 -1.11 -10.89
CA LEU A 53 -3.18 -0.33 -11.62
C LEU A 53 -4.00 -1.13 -12.64
N PRO A 54 -3.37 -1.97 -13.48
CA PRO A 54 -4.16 -2.72 -14.46
C PRO A 54 -5.16 -3.71 -13.85
N TYR A 55 -4.98 -4.04 -12.59
CA TYR A 55 -5.80 -5.06 -11.92
C TYR A 55 -6.88 -4.48 -11.02
N ILE A 56 -6.67 -3.28 -10.49
CA ILE A 56 -7.59 -2.72 -9.50
C ILE A 56 -8.46 -1.59 -10.05
N GLY A 57 -8.10 -1.06 -11.20
CA GLY A 57 -8.86 0.00 -11.84
C GLY A 57 -8.53 1.39 -11.32
N TYR A 58 -8.97 2.37 -12.09
CA TYR A 58 -8.57 3.76 -11.87
C TYR A 58 -9.12 4.39 -10.59
N PRO A 59 -10.43 4.22 -10.28
CA PRO A 59 -10.97 4.85 -9.07
C PRO A 59 -10.30 4.40 -7.79
N ARG A 60 -10.00 3.10 -7.67
CA ARG A 60 -9.33 2.57 -6.50
C ARG A 60 -7.89 3.06 -6.41
N SER A 61 -7.24 3.19 -7.56
CA SER A 61 -5.88 3.70 -7.62
C SER A 61 -5.80 5.15 -7.16
N LEU A 62 -6.76 5.97 -7.54
CA LEU A 62 -6.81 7.36 -7.10
C LEU A 62 -7.03 7.48 -5.60
N ASN A 63 -7.90 6.63 -5.05
CA ASN A 63 -8.13 6.60 -3.61
C ASN A 63 -6.86 6.19 -2.87
N ALA A 64 -6.16 5.18 -3.37
CA ALA A 64 -4.92 4.74 -2.76
C ALA A 64 -3.86 5.82 -2.82
N LEU A 65 -3.75 6.52 -3.94
CA LEU A 65 -2.81 7.62 -4.09
C LEU A 65 -3.10 8.71 -3.08
N ALA A 66 -4.37 9.05 -2.88
CA ALA A 66 -4.77 10.04 -1.89
C ALA A 66 -4.37 9.60 -0.47
N CYS A 67 -4.57 8.32 -0.15
CA CYS A 67 -4.18 7.79 1.16
C CYS A 67 -2.67 7.85 1.36
N ILE A 68 -1.89 7.49 0.34
CA ILE A 68 -0.44 7.54 0.42
C ILE A 68 0.02 8.97 0.67
N LYS A 69 -0.53 9.92 -0.05
CA LYS A 69 -0.18 11.33 0.13
C LYS A 69 -0.56 11.81 1.52
N LYS A 70 -1.73 11.44 1.99
CA LYS A 70 -2.19 11.84 3.32
C LYS A 70 -1.23 11.40 4.42
N VAL A 71 -0.71 10.18 4.31
CA VAL A 71 0.19 9.63 5.33
C VAL A 71 1.61 10.17 5.15
N CYS A 72 2.11 10.22 3.93
CA CYS A 72 3.51 10.54 3.68
C CYS A 72 3.80 12.02 3.67
N ASP A 73 2.81 12.84 3.34
CA ASP A 73 3.00 14.29 3.18
C ASP A 73 2.50 15.09 4.39
N LYS A 74 2.33 14.43 5.50
CA LYS A 74 1.94 15.10 6.75
C LYS A 74 2.98 16.11 7.20
#